data_104798e66ffb9a4528e96c3ab994e8f0
#
_entry.id   104798e66ffb9a4528e96c3ab994e8f0
#
_cell.length_a   1.000
_cell.length_b   1.000
_cell.length_c   1.000
_cell.angle_alpha   90.00
_cell.angle_beta   90.00
_cell.angle_gamma   90.00
#
_symmetry.space_group_name_H-M   'P 1'
#
loop_
_entity.id
_entity.type
_entity.pdbx_description
1 polymer ?
#
loop_
_entity_poly.entity_id
_entity_poly.type
_entity_poly.pdbx_seq_one_letter_code
_entity_poly.pdbx_strand_id
1 'polypeptide(L)'
;SQRYYESEDLNSIIPIVKHFEQCEIIFDEYAPVIKRYIPNEYHDDLSNVFWFIERNGLKVNSAFERYFELKRPFLSRYNSYTFSQYNLNTTTGRPSNTFNSLNFAALPKENGSRSVFIPRNDFLLEIDLTAYHPTLIGQMVGYDSPTGDIYEDFAAKYGMDRAEAKSLVFKQLYGHIFDQYRDFEFFQLTQKLIEEIWNTFSSKGKYVVQETGKVFKKDDLPNMNPQKLFNYVIQHWETYSNVAILKEIIYIINNKETKLVLYVYDAFVLDVSKQDKEEIKQILTVFKDKNLQIKTSYGPDYNTLQPL
;
A
#
# COMPACT_ATOMS: atom_id res chain seq x y z
N SER A 1 -15.91 2.68 -11.39
CA SER A 1 -17.01 2.41 -12.34
C SER A 1 -18.08 1.52 -11.72
N GLN A 2 -17.70 0.43 -11.06
CA GLN A 2 -18.66 -0.52 -10.46
C GLN A 2 -19.56 0.10 -9.39
N ARG A 3 -19.15 1.17 -8.72
CA ARG A 3 -19.96 1.92 -7.75
C ARG A 3 -21.26 2.47 -8.32
N TYR A 4 -21.25 2.79 -9.58
CA TYR A 4 -22.44 3.32 -10.25
C TYR A 4 -23.44 2.23 -10.58
N TYR A 5 -23.00 0.98 -10.74
CA TYR A 5 -23.88 -0.15 -11.00
C TYR A 5 -24.61 -0.67 -9.74
N GLU A 6 -24.19 -0.27 -8.56
CA GLU A 6 -24.79 -0.65 -7.28
C GLU A 6 -25.77 0.42 -6.74
N SER A 7 -25.98 1.52 -7.50
CA SER A 7 -26.91 2.58 -7.13
C SER A 7 -28.36 2.16 -7.39
N GLU A 8 -29.26 2.45 -6.46
CA GLU A 8 -30.70 2.18 -6.61
C GLU A 8 -31.39 3.14 -7.59
N ASP A 9 -30.76 4.26 -7.94
CA ASP A 9 -31.31 5.23 -8.90
C ASP A 9 -30.83 4.96 -10.32
N LEU A 10 -31.48 4.03 -10.99
CA LEU A 10 -31.21 3.64 -12.38
C LEU A 10 -31.26 4.83 -13.36
N ASN A 11 -32.07 5.83 -13.10
CA ASN A 11 -32.20 6.98 -14.01
C ASN A 11 -30.99 7.89 -13.98
N SER A 12 -30.29 7.98 -12.86
CA SER A 12 -29.05 8.73 -12.74
C SER A 12 -27.83 7.98 -13.30
N ILE A 13 -27.95 6.65 -13.40
CA ILE A 13 -26.85 5.77 -13.84
C ILE A 13 -26.79 5.62 -15.37
N ILE A 14 -27.91 5.59 -16.04
CA ILE A 14 -27.98 5.31 -17.49
C ILE A 14 -27.03 6.19 -18.32
N PRO A 15 -26.94 7.52 -18.11
CA PRO A 15 -25.98 8.35 -18.83
C PRO A 15 -24.52 8.01 -18.53
N ILE A 16 -24.25 7.57 -17.29
CA ILE A 16 -22.91 7.20 -16.83
C ILE A 16 -22.50 5.87 -17.44
N VAL A 17 -23.38 4.88 -17.47
CA VAL A 17 -23.16 3.58 -18.13
C VAL A 17 -22.82 3.77 -19.61
N LYS A 18 -23.58 4.58 -20.33
CA LYS A 18 -23.29 4.90 -21.74
C LYS A 18 -21.94 5.57 -21.94
N HIS A 19 -21.56 6.44 -21.02
CA HIS A 19 -20.23 7.06 -21.06
C HIS A 19 -19.12 6.02 -20.85
N PHE A 20 -19.30 5.08 -19.93
CA PHE A 20 -18.32 3.99 -19.70
C PHE A 20 -18.24 3.03 -20.88
N GLU A 21 -19.37 2.65 -21.47
CA GLU A 21 -19.38 1.85 -22.70
C GLU A 21 -18.56 2.52 -23.81
N GLN A 22 -18.71 3.83 -23.98
CA GLN A 22 -17.91 4.60 -24.93
C GLN A 22 -16.43 4.65 -24.55
N CYS A 23 -16.11 4.77 -23.26
CA CYS A 23 -14.74 4.72 -22.78
C CYS A 23 -14.11 3.33 -22.96
N GLU A 24 -14.87 2.26 -22.78
CA GLU A 24 -14.44 0.89 -23.06
C GLU A 24 -14.10 0.69 -24.54
N ILE A 25 -14.96 1.14 -25.44
CA ILE A 25 -14.70 1.08 -26.88
C ILE A 25 -13.42 1.84 -27.24
N ILE A 26 -13.26 3.06 -26.71
CA ILE A 26 -12.06 3.87 -26.93
C ILE A 26 -10.84 3.16 -26.32
N PHE A 27 -10.97 2.59 -25.13
CA PHE A 27 -9.89 1.86 -24.48
C PHE A 27 -9.48 0.63 -25.30
N ASP A 28 -10.42 -0.18 -25.77
CA ASP A 28 -10.15 -1.36 -26.59
C ASP A 28 -9.49 -1.01 -27.93
N GLU A 29 -9.87 0.12 -28.53
CA GLU A 29 -9.27 0.62 -29.76
C GLU A 29 -7.83 1.09 -29.56
N TYR A 30 -7.55 1.80 -28.45
CA TYR A 30 -6.24 2.42 -28.21
C TYR A 30 -5.34 1.62 -27.28
N ALA A 31 -5.86 0.68 -26.48
CA ALA A 31 -5.07 -0.14 -25.57
C ALA A 31 -3.91 -0.88 -26.26
N PRO A 32 -4.07 -1.47 -27.47
CA PRO A 32 -2.96 -2.11 -28.18
C PRO A 32 -1.86 -1.12 -28.58
N VAL A 33 -2.24 0.12 -28.88
CA VAL A 33 -1.29 1.20 -29.22
C VAL A 33 -0.56 1.67 -27.96
N ILE A 34 -1.30 1.89 -26.89
CA ILE A 34 -0.75 2.30 -25.59
C ILE A 34 0.20 1.23 -25.06
N LYS A 35 -0.15 -0.06 -25.11
CA LYS A 35 0.68 -1.18 -24.70
C LYS A 35 2.01 -1.30 -25.47
N ARG A 36 2.09 -0.80 -26.69
CA ARG A 36 3.36 -0.72 -27.41
C ARG A 36 4.32 0.31 -26.83
N TYR A 37 3.79 1.38 -26.24
CA TYR A 37 4.57 2.48 -25.67
C TYR A 37 4.76 2.35 -24.16
N ILE A 38 3.89 1.57 -23.49
CA ILE A 38 3.95 1.26 -22.05
C ILE A 38 3.84 -0.26 -21.89
N PRO A 39 4.83 -1.04 -22.35
CA PRO A 39 4.79 -2.49 -22.29
C PRO A 39 5.14 -2.97 -20.87
N ASN A 40 4.26 -2.73 -19.89
CA ASN A 40 4.57 -3.11 -18.54
C ASN A 40 3.33 -3.70 -17.87
N GLU A 41 3.38 -5.02 -17.65
CA GLU A 41 2.36 -5.78 -16.92
C GLU A 41 2.08 -5.19 -15.53
N TYR A 42 3.06 -4.51 -14.94
CA TYR A 42 2.91 -3.86 -13.65
C TYR A 42 1.73 -2.87 -13.61
N HIS A 43 1.49 -2.09 -14.65
CA HIS A 43 0.38 -1.14 -14.68
C HIS A 43 -0.98 -1.83 -14.73
N ASP A 44 -1.06 -2.95 -15.47
CA ASP A 44 -2.27 -3.77 -15.51
C ASP A 44 -2.50 -4.41 -14.13
N ASP A 45 -1.47 -4.95 -13.52
CA ASP A 45 -1.52 -5.54 -12.17
C ASP A 45 -1.92 -4.52 -11.12
N LEU A 46 -1.28 -3.35 -11.11
CA LEU A 46 -1.61 -2.23 -10.21
C LEU A 46 -3.08 -1.85 -10.34
N SER A 47 -3.56 -1.65 -11.56
CA SER A 47 -4.94 -1.26 -11.81
C SER A 47 -5.93 -2.34 -11.36
N ASN A 48 -5.66 -3.61 -11.67
CA ASN A 48 -6.52 -4.74 -11.32
C ASN A 48 -6.60 -4.95 -9.81
N VAL A 49 -5.46 -4.86 -9.11
CA VAL A 49 -5.39 -5.02 -7.65
C VAL A 49 -6.22 -3.93 -6.96
N PHE A 50 -6.02 -2.67 -7.32
CA PHE A 50 -6.75 -1.57 -6.69
C PHE A 50 -8.23 -1.55 -7.08
N TRP A 51 -8.57 -1.90 -8.32
CA TRP A 51 -9.96 -2.12 -8.70
C TRP A 51 -10.63 -3.21 -7.84
N PHE A 52 -9.92 -4.32 -7.56
CA PHE A 52 -10.44 -5.37 -6.69
C PHE A 52 -10.72 -4.87 -5.26
N ILE A 53 -9.81 -4.09 -4.68
CA ILE A 53 -9.99 -3.53 -3.34
C ILE A 53 -11.15 -2.52 -3.33
N GLU A 54 -11.19 -1.63 -4.31
CA GLU A 54 -12.19 -0.56 -4.39
C GLU A 54 -13.62 -1.05 -4.53
N ARG A 55 -13.84 -2.21 -5.16
CA ARG A 55 -15.17 -2.80 -5.30
C ARG A 55 -15.69 -3.46 -4.02
N ASN A 56 -14.79 -3.82 -3.10
CA ASN A 56 -15.15 -4.41 -1.83
C ASN A 56 -15.35 -3.31 -0.79
N GLY A 57 -16.59 -2.99 -0.47
CA GLY A 57 -16.90 -1.98 0.53
C GLY A 57 -16.58 -2.46 1.95
N LEU A 58 -16.18 -1.52 2.78
CA LEU A 58 -16.04 -1.71 4.22
C LEU A 58 -17.37 -1.35 4.89
N LYS A 59 -17.95 -2.26 5.67
CA LYS A 59 -19.25 -2.06 6.29
C LYS A 59 -19.18 -0.99 7.38
N VAL A 60 -20.20 -0.14 7.45
CA VAL A 60 -20.31 0.97 8.40
C VAL A 60 -21.40 0.69 9.42
N ASN A 61 -21.07 0.84 10.69
CA ASN A 61 -22.07 0.82 11.77
C ASN A 61 -22.70 2.22 11.91
N SER A 62 -23.90 2.40 11.34
CA SER A 62 -24.60 3.68 11.32
C SER A 62 -24.96 4.24 12.72
N ALA A 63 -24.99 3.40 13.75
CA ALA A 63 -25.23 3.86 15.11
C ALA A 63 -24.06 4.71 15.65
N PHE A 64 -22.84 4.46 15.18
CA PHE A 64 -21.64 5.21 15.54
C PHE A 64 -21.35 6.42 14.64
N GLU A 65 -21.97 6.49 13.47
CA GLU A 65 -21.73 7.57 12.50
C GLU A 65 -22.04 8.96 13.08
N ARG A 66 -23.11 9.09 13.85
CA ARG A 66 -23.47 10.34 14.53
C ARG A 66 -22.54 10.70 15.68
N TYR A 67 -22.03 9.71 16.38
CA TYR A 67 -21.17 9.91 17.54
C TYR A 67 -19.81 10.47 17.14
N PHE A 68 -19.24 10.02 16.02
CA PHE A 68 -17.91 10.41 15.58
C PHE A 68 -17.92 11.58 14.57
N GLU A 69 -19.06 12.24 14.34
CA GLU A 69 -19.21 13.35 13.38
C GLU A 69 -18.65 13.03 11.98
N LEU A 70 -18.59 11.74 11.62
CA LEU A 70 -18.18 11.32 10.29
C LEU A 70 -19.24 11.69 9.23
N LYS A 71 -19.74 12.92 9.31
CA LYS A 71 -20.70 13.51 8.38
C LYS A 71 -20.04 13.76 7.02
N ARG A 72 -19.62 12.71 6.35
CA ARG A 72 -19.07 12.86 5.00
C ARG A 72 -19.98 12.17 3.99
N PRO A 73 -20.30 12.85 2.86
CA PRO A 73 -21.31 12.38 1.91
C PRO A 73 -21.03 11.01 1.29
N PHE A 74 -19.81 10.50 1.40
CA PHE A 74 -19.40 9.21 0.85
C PHE A 74 -19.52 8.02 1.82
N LEU A 75 -19.86 8.26 3.10
CA LEU A 75 -20.03 7.16 4.07
C LEU A 75 -21.39 6.45 3.95
N SER A 76 -22.35 7.01 3.25
CA SER A 76 -23.67 6.70 3.72
C SER A 76 -24.71 6.32 2.69
N ARG A 77 -24.47 6.35 1.43
CA ARG A 77 -25.62 6.23 0.51
C ARG A 77 -25.85 4.84 -0.05
N TYR A 78 -25.02 3.85 0.29
CA TYR A 78 -25.15 2.52 -0.28
C TYR A 78 -25.14 1.45 0.81
N ASN A 79 -26.31 1.12 1.34
CA ASN A 79 -26.53 -0.04 2.22
C ASN A 79 -25.51 -0.20 3.36
N SER A 80 -25.13 0.89 4.04
CA SER A 80 -24.18 0.87 5.16
C SER A 80 -22.75 0.44 4.78
N TYR A 81 -22.29 0.76 3.56
CA TYR A 81 -20.92 0.52 3.13
C TYR A 81 -20.22 1.81 2.72
N THR A 82 -18.93 1.91 3.01
CA THR A 82 -18.02 2.89 2.42
C THR A 82 -17.01 2.19 1.53
N PHE A 83 -16.62 2.85 0.44
CA PHE A 83 -15.69 2.31 -0.54
C PHE A 83 -14.43 3.18 -0.57
N SER A 84 -13.27 2.55 -0.50
CA SER A 84 -11.99 3.23 -0.74
C SER A 84 -11.84 3.59 -2.21
N GLN A 85 -11.13 4.68 -2.47
CA GLN A 85 -10.69 5.07 -3.82
C GLN A 85 -9.24 5.49 -3.76
N TYR A 86 -8.46 5.04 -4.73
CA TYR A 86 -7.04 5.30 -4.76
C TYR A 86 -6.63 6.10 -6.00
N ASN A 87 -5.84 7.15 -5.78
CA ASN A 87 -5.09 7.79 -6.83
C ASN A 87 -3.80 6.99 -7.05
N LEU A 88 -3.68 6.35 -8.21
CA LEU A 88 -2.51 5.57 -8.60
C LEU A 88 -1.42 6.45 -9.27
N ASN A 89 -1.77 7.67 -9.70
CA ASN A 89 -0.89 8.62 -10.35
C ASN A 89 -0.29 9.64 -9.37
N THR A 90 0.36 9.16 -8.32
CA THR A 90 1.11 10.02 -7.41
C THR A 90 2.55 10.22 -7.88
N THR A 91 3.22 11.24 -7.35
CA THR A 91 4.63 11.52 -7.69
C THR A 91 5.53 10.31 -7.46
N THR A 92 5.36 9.62 -6.34
CA THR A 92 6.15 8.43 -6.00
C THR A 92 5.58 7.14 -6.59
N GLY A 93 4.35 7.15 -7.11
CA GLY A 93 3.61 5.95 -7.50
C GLY A 93 3.01 5.18 -6.32
N ARG A 94 3.14 5.70 -5.09
CA ARG A 94 2.50 5.13 -3.90
C ARG A 94 1.01 5.53 -3.89
N PRO A 95 0.08 4.56 -3.94
CA PRO A 95 -1.34 4.86 -3.96
C PRO A 95 -1.79 5.64 -2.73
N SER A 96 -2.63 6.63 -2.95
CA SER A 96 -3.22 7.44 -1.88
C SER A 96 -4.73 7.54 -2.05
N ASN A 97 -5.48 7.69 -0.95
CA ASN A 97 -6.91 7.88 -1.04
C ASN A 97 -7.24 9.19 -1.78
N THR A 98 -8.25 9.15 -2.65
CA THR A 98 -8.75 10.34 -3.35
C THR A 98 -9.64 11.20 -2.45
N PHE A 99 -9.92 12.44 -2.89
CA PHE A 99 -10.84 13.33 -2.17
C PHE A 99 -12.28 12.83 -2.09
N ASN A 100 -12.68 11.90 -2.96
CA ASN A 100 -14.00 11.26 -2.95
C ASN A 100 -14.08 10.06 -2.02
N SER A 101 -13.04 9.79 -1.26
CA SER A 101 -12.92 8.66 -0.34
C SER A 101 -12.38 9.14 1.01
N LEU A 102 -12.60 8.35 2.06
CA LEU A 102 -11.96 8.59 3.34
C LEU A 102 -10.45 8.41 3.22
N ASN A 103 -9.70 9.30 3.84
CA ASN A 103 -8.27 9.08 4.03
C ASN A 103 -8.05 8.19 5.25
N PHE A 104 -8.09 6.87 5.03
CA PHE A 104 -7.94 5.88 6.08
C PHE A 104 -6.58 5.97 6.81
N ALA A 105 -5.52 6.38 6.10
CA ALA A 105 -4.20 6.57 6.70
C ALA A 105 -4.16 7.72 7.73
N ALA A 106 -5.05 8.71 7.56
CA ALA A 106 -5.16 9.87 8.46
C ALA A 106 -6.22 9.71 9.55
N LEU A 107 -6.95 8.59 9.60
CA LEU A 107 -7.92 8.35 10.66
C LEU A 107 -7.22 8.09 11.99
N PRO A 108 -7.51 8.90 13.03
CA PRO A 108 -6.91 8.71 14.36
C PRO A 108 -7.28 7.34 14.94
N LYS A 109 -6.35 6.73 15.67
CA LYS A 109 -6.61 5.48 16.42
C LYS A 109 -7.22 5.77 17.78
N GLU A 110 -6.85 6.89 18.38
CA GLU A 110 -7.10 7.20 19.79
C GLU A 110 -8.51 7.73 20.07
N ASN A 111 -9.17 8.30 19.08
CA ASN A 111 -10.49 8.92 19.26
C ASN A 111 -11.68 7.97 18.96
N GLY A 112 -11.39 6.69 18.68
CA GLY A 112 -12.41 5.70 18.37
C GLY A 112 -13.12 5.86 17.02
N SER A 113 -12.67 6.78 16.15
CA SER A 113 -13.31 7.01 14.85
C SER A 113 -13.27 5.78 13.93
N ARG A 114 -12.35 4.87 14.17
CA ARG A 114 -12.23 3.60 13.43
C ARG A 114 -13.27 2.55 13.84
N SER A 115 -13.92 2.69 15.01
CA SER A 115 -14.95 1.75 15.49
C SER A 115 -16.22 1.74 14.62
N VAL A 116 -16.39 2.75 13.77
CA VAL A 116 -17.50 2.79 12.82
C VAL A 116 -17.37 1.71 11.74
N PHE A 117 -16.16 1.23 11.46
CA PHE A 117 -15.89 0.23 10.43
C PHE A 117 -15.89 -1.16 11.04
N ILE A 118 -16.87 -1.95 10.61
CA ILE A 118 -17.13 -3.30 11.12
C ILE A 118 -17.04 -4.33 10.00
N PRO A 119 -16.82 -5.60 10.32
CA PRO A 119 -16.84 -6.66 9.31
C PRO A 119 -18.26 -6.88 8.77
N ARG A 120 -18.35 -7.29 7.53
CA ARG A 120 -19.51 -7.90 6.93
C ARG A 120 -19.64 -9.36 7.35
N ASN A 121 -18.49 -10.04 7.43
CA ASN A 121 -18.35 -11.43 7.82
C ASN A 121 -18.11 -11.55 9.34
N ASP A 122 -17.14 -12.35 9.77
CA ASP A 122 -16.94 -12.65 11.19
C ASP A 122 -16.06 -11.64 11.92
N PHE A 123 -14.97 -11.17 11.28
CA PHE A 123 -14.04 -10.21 11.88
C PHE A 123 -13.18 -9.50 10.83
N LEU A 124 -12.59 -8.37 11.22
CA LEU A 124 -11.53 -7.72 10.45
C LEU A 124 -10.18 -8.31 10.86
N LEU A 125 -9.32 -8.56 9.87
CA LEU A 125 -7.92 -8.95 10.05
C LEU A 125 -7.04 -7.90 9.40
N GLU A 126 -6.19 -7.24 10.19
CA GLU A 126 -5.13 -6.37 9.70
C GLU A 126 -3.82 -7.15 9.66
N ILE A 127 -3.14 -7.11 8.53
CA ILE A 127 -1.78 -7.62 8.33
C ILE A 127 -0.89 -6.42 8.06
N ASP A 128 0.02 -6.11 8.98
CA ASP A 128 0.91 -4.94 8.96
C ASP A 128 2.36 -5.40 8.78
N LEU A 129 3.03 -4.89 7.76
CA LEU A 129 4.43 -5.22 7.45
C LEU A 129 5.38 -4.51 8.42
N THR A 130 6.19 -5.29 9.10
CA THR A 130 7.13 -4.77 10.10
C THR A 130 8.50 -4.50 9.46
N ALA A 131 9.11 -3.37 9.80
CA ALA A 131 10.43 -2.95 9.28
C ALA A 131 10.51 -2.98 7.73
N TYR A 132 9.41 -2.68 7.06
CA TYR A 132 9.24 -2.99 5.65
C TYR A 132 10.26 -2.29 4.74
N HIS A 133 10.41 -0.95 4.86
CA HIS A 133 11.40 -0.22 4.06
C HIS A 133 12.83 -0.71 4.29
N PRO A 134 13.33 -0.87 5.53
CA PRO A 134 14.65 -1.46 5.74
C PRO A 134 14.79 -2.87 5.14
N THR A 135 13.77 -3.71 5.24
CA THR A 135 13.77 -5.05 4.62
C THR A 135 13.88 -4.97 3.09
N LEU A 136 13.08 -4.12 2.45
CA LEU A 136 13.17 -3.90 1.00
C LEU A 136 14.54 -3.37 0.58
N ILE A 137 15.07 -2.39 1.30
CA ILE A 137 16.41 -1.84 1.05
C ILE A 137 17.45 -2.93 1.20
N GLY A 138 17.38 -3.73 2.28
CA GLY A 138 18.29 -4.86 2.49
C GLY A 138 18.29 -5.83 1.33
N GLN A 139 17.11 -6.21 0.83
CA GLN A 139 16.97 -7.06 -0.36
C GLN A 139 17.58 -6.41 -1.62
N MET A 140 17.34 -5.11 -1.83
CA MET A 140 17.89 -4.39 -2.99
C MET A 140 19.42 -4.28 -2.97
N VAL A 141 20.02 -4.11 -1.80
CA VAL A 141 21.47 -3.94 -1.67
C VAL A 141 22.22 -5.23 -1.36
N GLY A 142 21.50 -6.35 -1.23
CA GLY A 142 22.08 -7.65 -0.91
C GLY A 142 22.62 -7.75 0.53
N TYR A 143 22.03 -7.00 1.47
CA TYR A 143 22.37 -7.11 2.88
C TYR A 143 21.74 -8.36 3.49
N ASP A 144 22.56 -9.26 3.99
CA ASP A 144 22.12 -10.47 4.71
C ASP A 144 22.00 -10.16 6.21
N SER A 145 20.78 -9.96 6.67
CA SER A 145 20.50 -9.63 8.08
C SER A 145 20.73 -10.85 8.98
N PRO A 146 21.68 -10.82 9.92
CA PRO A 146 21.93 -11.95 10.83
C PRO A 146 20.73 -12.35 11.68
N THR A 147 19.91 -11.40 12.08
CA THR A 147 18.71 -11.65 12.92
C THR A 147 17.42 -11.73 12.09
N GLY A 148 17.47 -11.35 10.81
CA GLY A 148 16.30 -11.17 9.96
C GLY A 148 15.54 -9.85 10.23
N ASP A 149 16.02 -9.02 11.15
CA ASP A 149 15.49 -7.69 11.47
C ASP A 149 16.62 -6.66 11.55
N ILE A 150 16.67 -5.74 10.60
CA ILE A 150 17.70 -4.71 10.51
C ILE A 150 17.76 -3.82 11.76
N TYR A 151 16.63 -3.62 12.43
CA TYR A 151 16.63 -2.86 13.68
C TYR A 151 17.31 -3.64 14.82
N GLU A 152 17.12 -4.95 14.87
CA GLU A 152 17.82 -5.81 15.85
C GLU A 152 19.31 -5.90 15.55
N ASP A 153 19.70 -6.02 14.28
CA ASP A 153 21.11 -6.00 13.89
C ASP A 153 21.80 -4.70 14.31
N PHE A 154 21.13 -3.57 14.07
CA PHE A 154 21.62 -2.26 14.47
C PHE A 154 21.69 -2.10 16.00
N ALA A 155 20.64 -2.54 16.70
CA ALA A 155 20.58 -2.52 18.15
C ALA A 155 21.72 -3.33 18.79
N ALA A 156 21.93 -4.56 18.29
CA ALA A 156 23.00 -5.43 18.75
C ALA A 156 24.40 -4.83 18.53
N LYS A 157 24.63 -4.21 17.36
CA LYS A 157 25.94 -3.62 17.03
C LYS A 157 26.28 -2.42 17.93
N TYR A 158 25.29 -1.58 18.27
CA TYR A 158 25.54 -0.33 18.98
C TYR A 158 25.05 -0.35 20.45
N GLY A 159 24.57 -1.49 20.95
CA GLY A 159 24.25 -1.68 22.36
C GLY A 159 23.02 -0.87 22.82
N MET A 160 21.98 -0.81 22.02
CA MET A 160 20.72 -0.10 22.32
C MET A 160 19.51 -1.03 22.22
N ASP A 161 18.33 -0.56 22.64
CA ASP A 161 17.10 -1.31 22.42
C ASP A 161 16.57 -1.17 20.99
N ARG A 162 15.70 -2.10 20.59
CA ARG A 162 15.12 -2.15 19.24
C ARG A 162 14.27 -0.90 18.90
N ALA A 163 13.60 -0.28 19.86
CA ALA A 163 12.77 0.89 19.64
C ALA A 163 13.62 2.13 19.35
N GLU A 164 14.73 2.29 20.10
CA GLU A 164 15.73 3.31 19.84
C GLU A 164 16.39 3.10 18.48
N ALA A 165 16.81 1.85 18.18
CA ALA A 165 17.36 1.46 16.88
C ALA A 165 16.42 1.80 15.72
N LYS A 166 15.15 1.48 15.85
CA LYS A 166 14.11 1.84 14.85
C LYS A 166 14.09 3.34 14.57
N SER A 167 14.08 4.15 15.62
CA SER A 167 14.07 5.62 15.48
C SER A 167 15.33 6.15 14.78
N LEU A 168 16.50 5.61 15.13
CA LEU A 168 17.78 6.00 14.56
C LEU A 168 17.91 5.55 13.11
N VAL A 169 17.62 4.30 12.80
CA VAL A 169 17.67 3.78 11.42
C VAL A 169 16.75 4.58 10.51
N PHE A 170 15.53 4.89 10.99
CA PHE A 170 14.59 5.72 10.23
C PHE A 170 15.15 7.12 9.92
N LYS A 171 15.74 7.78 10.92
CA LYS A 171 16.41 9.09 10.74
C LYS A 171 17.57 9.02 9.75
N GLN A 172 18.35 7.93 9.77
CA GLN A 172 19.47 7.74 8.85
C GLN A 172 18.97 7.59 7.40
N LEU A 173 17.97 6.73 7.18
CA LEU A 173 17.48 6.42 5.83
C LEU A 173 16.82 7.62 5.15
N TYR A 174 16.08 8.45 5.89
CA TYR A 174 15.32 9.57 5.33
C TYR A 174 15.99 10.93 5.51
N GLY A 175 16.98 11.00 6.36
CA GLY A 175 17.73 12.22 6.61
C GLY A 175 19.15 12.15 6.10
N HIS A 176 20.06 11.71 6.93
CA HIS A 176 21.47 11.60 6.63
C HIS A 176 22.10 10.50 7.49
N ILE A 177 22.99 9.71 6.91
CA ILE A 177 23.74 8.69 7.64
C ILE A 177 24.84 9.39 8.43
N PHE A 178 24.74 9.39 9.77
CA PHE A 178 25.71 10.02 10.64
C PHE A 178 27.04 9.25 10.63
N ASP A 179 28.14 9.96 10.74
CA ASP A 179 29.51 9.40 10.66
C ASP A 179 29.75 8.23 11.63
N GLN A 180 29.18 8.31 12.84
CA GLN A 180 29.29 7.27 13.87
C GLN A 180 28.61 5.95 13.52
N TYR A 181 27.74 5.91 12.49
CA TYR A 181 27.03 4.71 12.06
C TYR A 181 27.43 4.26 10.65
N ARG A 182 28.43 4.90 10.05
CA ARG A 182 28.92 4.56 8.70
C ARG A 182 29.58 3.20 8.60
N ASP A 183 29.99 2.62 9.73
CA ASP A 183 30.57 1.29 9.79
C ASP A 183 29.52 0.16 9.83
N PHE A 184 28.23 0.49 9.85
CA PHE A 184 27.17 -0.50 9.71
C PHE A 184 27.02 -0.88 8.23
N GLU A 185 27.26 -2.14 7.91
CA GLU A 185 27.32 -2.63 6.53
C GLU A 185 26.04 -2.29 5.73
N PHE A 186 24.89 -2.46 6.35
CA PHE A 186 23.60 -2.06 5.73
C PHE A 186 23.64 -0.60 5.26
N PHE A 187 24.17 0.33 6.06
CA PHE A 187 24.28 1.73 5.67
C PHE A 187 25.32 1.99 4.61
N GLN A 188 26.43 1.25 4.61
CA GLN A 188 27.45 1.35 3.56
C GLN A 188 26.87 0.95 2.20
N LEU A 189 26.15 -0.17 2.16
CA LEU A 189 25.49 -0.65 0.94
C LEU A 189 24.37 0.31 0.50
N THR A 190 23.56 0.78 1.44
CA THR A 190 22.49 1.76 1.16
C THR A 190 23.04 3.07 0.62
N GLN A 191 24.15 3.58 1.17
CA GLN A 191 24.79 4.81 0.70
C GLN A 191 25.27 4.68 -0.74
N LYS A 192 25.85 3.55 -1.12
CA LYS A 192 26.24 3.27 -2.51
C LYS A 192 25.03 3.31 -3.46
N LEU A 193 23.92 2.68 -3.06
CA LEU A 193 22.69 2.71 -3.84
C LEU A 193 22.13 4.13 -4.00
N ILE A 194 22.15 4.94 -2.92
CA ILE A 194 21.73 6.35 -2.96
C ILE A 194 22.59 7.13 -3.98
N GLU A 195 23.88 6.93 -3.94
CA GLU A 195 24.84 7.60 -4.85
C GLU A 195 24.62 7.18 -6.31
N GLU A 196 24.41 5.91 -6.58
CA GLU A 196 24.14 5.39 -7.93
C GLU A 196 22.85 5.97 -8.52
N ILE A 197 21.75 5.99 -7.72
CA ILE A 197 20.48 6.58 -8.10
C ILE A 197 20.67 8.08 -8.40
N TRP A 198 21.35 8.80 -7.51
CA TRP A 198 21.58 10.22 -7.64
C TRP A 198 22.46 10.59 -8.83
N ASN A 199 23.54 9.86 -9.05
CA ASN A 199 24.46 10.07 -10.17
C ASN A 199 23.73 9.84 -11.51
N THR A 200 22.92 8.80 -11.59
CA THR A 200 22.08 8.53 -12.76
C THR A 200 21.07 9.66 -13.02
N PHE A 201 20.35 10.07 -12.00
CA PHE A 201 19.38 11.15 -12.06
C PHE A 201 20.02 12.47 -12.47
N SER A 202 21.15 12.83 -11.84
CA SER A 202 21.86 14.08 -12.09
C SER A 202 22.45 14.17 -13.48
N SER A 203 23.06 13.08 -13.97
CA SER A 203 23.72 13.06 -15.27
C SER A 203 22.76 12.91 -16.45
N LYS A 204 21.70 12.10 -16.30
CA LYS A 204 20.72 11.82 -17.37
C LYS A 204 19.47 12.68 -17.30
N GLY A 205 19.33 13.55 -16.31
CA GLY A 205 18.11 14.33 -16.07
C GLY A 205 16.90 13.50 -15.64
N LYS A 206 17.06 12.19 -15.44
CA LYS A 206 16.00 11.27 -15.02
C LYS A 206 16.57 10.01 -14.38
N TYR A 207 15.76 9.37 -13.54
CA TYR A 207 15.97 8.00 -13.06
C TYR A 207 14.77 7.14 -13.44
N VAL A 208 14.99 5.93 -13.91
CA VAL A 208 13.96 4.98 -14.34
C VAL A 208 14.06 3.74 -13.49
N VAL A 209 12.97 3.37 -12.83
CA VAL A 209 12.82 2.09 -12.16
C VAL A 209 12.49 1.05 -13.23
N GLN A 210 13.45 0.18 -13.52
CA GLN A 210 13.40 -0.71 -14.70
C GLN A 210 12.22 -1.68 -14.65
N GLU A 211 11.90 -2.21 -13.48
CA GLU A 211 10.87 -3.23 -13.24
C GLU A 211 9.45 -2.70 -13.51
N THR A 212 9.25 -1.41 -13.32
CA THR A 212 7.92 -0.79 -13.43
C THR A 212 7.82 0.24 -14.56
N GLY A 213 8.95 0.68 -15.09
CA GLY A 213 9.01 1.78 -16.03
C GLY A 213 8.73 3.16 -15.43
N LYS A 214 8.62 3.27 -14.09
CA LYS A 214 8.42 4.58 -13.42
C LYS A 214 9.60 5.48 -13.67
N VAL A 215 9.32 6.69 -14.15
CA VAL A 215 10.32 7.72 -14.44
C VAL A 215 10.21 8.85 -13.45
N PHE A 216 11.33 9.16 -12.78
CA PHE A 216 11.52 10.38 -12.01
C PHE A 216 12.32 11.37 -12.86
N LYS A 217 11.72 12.48 -13.30
CA LYS A 217 12.36 13.49 -14.12
C LYS A 217 12.79 14.69 -13.29
N LYS A 218 13.96 15.24 -13.60
CA LYS A 218 14.50 16.41 -12.92
C LYS A 218 13.63 17.65 -13.08
N ASP A 219 13.04 17.81 -14.25
CA ASP A 219 12.16 18.94 -14.57
C ASP A 219 10.85 18.91 -13.76
N ASP A 220 10.35 17.70 -13.45
CA ASP A 220 9.13 17.49 -12.67
C ASP A 220 9.38 17.57 -11.15
N LEU A 221 10.65 17.52 -10.72
CA LEU A 221 11.06 17.35 -9.33
C LEU A 221 12.06 18.45 -8.90
N PRO A 222 11.62 19.71 -8.76
CA PRO A 222 12.48 20.79 -8.31
C PRO A 222 12.96 20.57 -6.87
N ASN A 223 14.15 21.06 -6.55
CA ASN A 223 14.76 21.01 -5.21
C ASN A 223 14.95 19.57 -4.68
N MET A 224 15.28 18.64 -5.57
CA MET A 224 15.59 17.27 -5.22
C MET A 224 17.00 17.17 -4.63
N ASN A 225 17.19 16.25 -3.68
CA ASN A 225 18.48 15.84 -3.15
C ASN A 225 18.57 14.30 -3.13
N PRO A 226 19.77 13.72 -2.89
CA PRO A 226 19.95 12.26 -2.94
C PRO A 226 18.98 11.49 -2.04
N GLN A 227 18.81 11.90 -0.79
CA GLN A 227 17.96 11.23 0.20
C GLN A 227 16.48 11.33 -0.16
N LYS A 228 16.05 12.49 -0.64
CA LYS A 228 14.66 12.71 -1.04
C LYS A 228 14.31 11.86 -2.28
N LEU A 229 15.21 11.82 -3.26
CA LEU A 229 15.01 10.97 -4.44
C LEU A 229 14.98 9.49 -4.06
N PHE A 230 15.93 9.06 -3.22
CA PHE A 230 15.97 7.70 -2.69
C PHE A 230 14.66 7.33 -1.98
N ASN A 231 14.14 8.21 -1.12
CA ASN A 231 12.85 8.00 -0.46
C ASN A 231 11.70 7.81 -1.48
N TYR A 232 11.68 8.59 -2.57
CA TYR A 232 10.68 8.44 -3.62
C TYR A 232 10.80 7.07 -4.33
N VAL A 233 12.03 6.64 -4.60
CA VAL A 233 12.30 5.33 -5.21
C VAL A 233 11.85 4.20 -4.28
N ILE A 234 12.16 4.28 -2.98
CA ILE A 234 11.76 3.24 -2.00
C ILE A 234 10.24 3.18 -1.83
N GLN A 235 9.53 4.31 -1.80
CA GLN A 235 8.06 4.32 -1.77
C GLN A 235 7.46 3.68 -3.03
N HIS A 236 8.11 3.83 -4.17
CA HIS A 236 7.69 3.15 -5.38
C HIS A 236 7.93 1.64 -5.31
N TRP A 237 9.10 1.22 -4.82
CA TRP A 237 9.44 -0.19 -4.60
C TRP A 237 8.50 -0.87 -3.59
N GLU A 238 8.13 -0.17 -2.53
CA GLU A 238 7.08 -0.62 -1.60
C GLU A 238 5.80 -0.97 -2.36
N THR A 239 5.33 -0.06 -3.21
CA THR A 239 4.12 -0.29 -4.00
C THR A 239 4.28 -1.46 -4.96
N TYR A 240 5.42 -1.56 -5.65
CA TYR A 240 5.71 -2.68 -6.54
C TYR A 240 5.66 -4.03 -5.82
N SER A 241 6.30 -4.13 -4.67
CA SER A 241 6.28 -5.33 -3.82
C SER A 241 4.86 -5.63 -3.30
N ASN A 242 4.12 -4.60 -2.88
CA ASN A 242 2.75 -4.76 -2.40
C ASN A 242 1.80 -5.24 -3.49
N VAL A 243 1.95 -4.77 -4.73
CA VAL A 243 1.13 -5.26 -5.86
C VAL A 243 1.34 -6.75 -6.08
N ALA A 244 2.58 -7.23 -6.01
CA ALA A 244 2.87 -8.65 -6.13
C ALA A 244 2.24 -9.48 -5.00
N ILE A 245 2.32 -9.00 -3.75
CA ILE A 245 1.67 -9.63 -2.60
C ILE A 245 0.15 -9.65 -2.77
N LEU A 246 -0.42 -8.52 -3.11
CA LEU A 246 -1.87 -8.35 -3.26
C LEU A 246 -2.46 -9.22 -4.37
N LYS A 247 -1.72 -9.41 -5.48
CA LYS A 247 -2.11 -10.38 -6.54
C LYS A 247 -2.27 -11.79 -5.98
N GLU A 248 -1.30 -12.24 -5.19
CA GLU A 248 -1.35 -13.58 -4.58
C GLU A 248 -2.51 -13.69 -3.58
N ILE A 249 -2.70 -12.68 -2.73
CA ILE A 249 -3.84 -12.63 -1.79
C ILE A 249 -5.17 -12.70 -2.56
N ILE A 250 -5.33 -11.87 -3.58
CA ILE A 250 -6.56 -11.83 -4.40
C ILE A 250 -6.81 -13.19 -5.08
N TYR A 251 -5.75 -13.85 -5.56
CA TYR A 251 -5.86 -15.18 -6.15
C TYR A 251 -6.35 -16.22 -5.12
N ILE A 252 -5.80 -16.20 -3.90
CA ILE A 252 -6.19 -17.13 -2.81
C ILE A 252 -7.67 -16.93 -2.42
N ILE A 253 -8.12 -15.67 -2.31
CA ILE A 253 -9.51 -15.38 -1.88
C ILE A 253 -10.49 -15.27 -3.05
N ASN A 254 -10.07 -15.62 -4.26
CA ASN A 254 -10.96 -15.61 -5.41
C ASN A 254 -12.16 -16.55 -5.18
N ASN A 255 -13.37 -16.04 -5.38
CA ASN A 255 -14.62 -16.75 -5.12
C ASN A 255 -14.82 -17.22 -3.66
N LYS A 256 -14.13 -16.62 -2.69
CA LYS A 256 -14.31 -16.86 -1.26
C LYS A 256 -15.19 -15.77 -0.63
N GLU A 257 -15.70 -16.04 0.58
CA GLU A 257 -16.47 -15.05 1.35
C GLU A 257 -15.56 -13.94 1.92
N THR A 258 -14.34 -14.29 2.31
CA THR A 258 -13.31 -13.34 2.74
C THR A 258 -13.00 -12.33 1.65
N LYS A 259 -12.91 -11.04 2.01
CA LYS A 259 -12.65 -9.95 1.08
C LYS A 259 -11.49 -9.08 1.54
N LEU A 260 -10.65 -8.67 0.61
CA LEU A 260 -9.67 -7.61 0.82
C LEU A 260 -10.39 -6.26 0.67
N VAL A 261 -10.54 -5.52 1.77
CA VAL A 261 -11.42 -4.34 1.84
C VAL A 261 -10.67 -3.02 1.96
N LEU A 262 -9.40 -3.05 2.39
CA LEU A 262 -8.63 -1.83 2.56
C LEU A 262 -7.12 -2.08 2.40
N TYR A 263 -6.46 -1.11 1.81
CA TYR A 263 -5.01 -0.99 1.72
C TYR A 263 -4.57 0.35 2.31
N VAL A 264 -3.67 0.32 3.28
CA VAL A 264 -3.12 1.52 3.91
C VAL A 264 -1.60 1.36 3.99
N TYR A 265 -0.92 1.70 2.89
CA TYR A 265 0.55 1.64 2.74
C TYR A 265 1.13 0.24 2.99
N ASP A 266 1.63 -0.01 4.19
CA ASP A 266 2.22 -1.26 4.65
C ASP A 266 1.23 -2.19 5.37
N ALA A 267 -0.07 -1.82 5.41
CA ALA A 267 -1.12 -2.61 6.03
C ALA A 267 -2.22 -3.02 5.05
N PHE A 268 -2.66 -4.27 5.18
CA PHE A 268 -3.76 -4.86 4.42
C PHE A 268 -4.88 -5.26 5.37
N VAL A 269 -6.11 -4.88 5.07
CA VAL A 269 -7.27 -5.25 5.89
C VAL A 269 -8.20 -6.17 5.11
N LEU A 270 -8.46 -7.34 5.70
CA LEU A 270 -9.40 -8.32 5.19
C LEU A 270 -10.64 -8.36 6.07
N ASP A 271 -11.79 -8.50 5.44
CA ASP A 271 -13.06 -8.85 6.06
C ASP A 271 -13.19 -10.37 5.97
N VAL A 272 -12.93 -11.06 7.08
CA VAL A 272 -12.68 -12.50 7.12
C VAL A 272 -13.92 -13.29 7.47
N SER A 273 -14.21 -14.32 6.67
CA SER A 273 -15.13 -15.40 7.01
C SER A 273 -14.37 -16.56 7.66
N LYS A 274 -14.89 -17.09 8.75
CA LYS A 274 -14.34 -18.29 9.42
C LYS A 274 -14.35 -19.53 8.53
N GLN A 275 -15.18 -19.55 7.48
CA GLN A 275 -15.22 -20.63 6.51
C GLN A 275 -13.93 -20.71 5.69
N ASP A 276 -13.24 -19.57 5.49
CA ASP A 276 -12.04 -19.47 4.66
C ASP A 276 -10.74 -19.54 5.51
N LYS A 277 -10.75 -20.32 6.60
CA LYS A 277 -9.61 -20.43 7.52
C LYS A 277 -8.33 -20.91 6.85
N GLU A 278 -8.42 -21.84 5.93
CA GLU A 278 -7.25 -22.38 5.24
C GLU A 278 -6.65 -21.35 4.26
N GLU A 279 -7.48 -20.54 3.63
CA GLU A 279 -7.05 -19.42 2.79
C GLU A 279 -6.30 -18.37 3.59
N ILE A 280 -6.75 -18.07 4.81
CA ILE A 280 -6.01 -17.16 5.70
C ILE A 280 -4.61 -17.69 6.03
N LYS A 281 -4.48 -18.99 6.30
CA LYS A 281 -3.15 -19.59 6.51
C LYS A 281 -2.25 -19.47 5.27
N GLN A 282 -2.83 -19.71 4.08
CA GLN A 282 -2.10 -19.53 2.81
C GLN A 282 -1.65 -18.08 2.63
N ILE A 283 -2.52 -17.09 2.92
CA ILE A 283 -2.17 -15.67 2.87
C ILE A 283 -0.96 -15.37 3.78
N LEU A 284 -0.97 -15.87 5.01
CA LEU A 284 0.16 -15.65 5.93
C LEU A 284 1.46 -16.29 5.41
N THR A 285 1.36 -17.41 4.68
CA THR A 285 2.51 -18.06 4.06
C THR A 285 3.13 -17.20 2.95
N VAL A 286 2.34 -16.43 2.19
CA VAL A 286 2.85 -15.51 1.15
C VAL A 286 3.92 -14.56 1.71
N PHE A 287 3.68 -14.01 2.89
CA PHE A 287 4.64 -13.09 3.52
C PHE A 287 5.91 -13.82 3.98
N LYS A 288 5.75 -15.01 4.55
CA LYS A 288 6.87 -15.84 4.98
C LYS A 288 7.78 -16.24 3.81
N ASP A 289 7.19 -16.65 2.69
CA ASP A 289 7.92 -17.07 1.50
C ASP A 289 8.71 -15.92 0.85
N LYS A 290 8.28 -14.68 1.10
CA LYS A 290 8.96 -13.46 0.66
C LYS A 290 9.95 -12.90 1.71
N ASN A 291 10.19 -13.63 2.81
CA ASN A 291 11.00 -13.19 3.95
C ASN A 291 10.56 -11.83 4.51
N LEU A 292 9.23 -11.60 4.58
CA LEU A 292 8.65 -10.40 5.13
C LEU A 292 8.12 -10.66 6.53
N GLN A 293 8.49 -9.80 7.47
CA GLN A 293 7.95 -9.85 8.82
C GLN A 293 6.61 -9.12 8.87
N ILE A 294 5.63 -9.75 9.50
CA ILE A 294 4.28 -9.21 9.67
C ILE A 294 3.86 -9.20 11.14
N LYS A 295 3.00 -8.24 11.45
CA LYS A 295 2.19 -8.22 12.65
C LYS A 295 0.73 -8.40 12.24
N THR A 296 0.03 -9.34 12.85
CA THR A 296 -1.38 -9.58 12.58
C THR A 296 -2.22 -9.17 13.78
N SER A 297 -3.33 -8.51 13.49
CA SER A 297 -4.30 -8.10 14.49
C SER A 297 -5.71 -8.32 13.96
N TYR A 298 -6.63 -8.78 14.82
CA TYR A 298 -8.01 -9.06 14.43
C TYR A 298 -9.01 -8.47 15.43
N GLY A 299 -10.23 -8.21 14.99
CA GLY A 299 -11.25 -7.67 15.89
C GLY A 299 -12.62 -7.49 15.25
N PRO A 300 -13.61 -7.12 16.08
CA PRO A 300 -14.98 -6.88 15.65
C PRO A 300 -15.17 -5.52 14.95
N ASP A 301 -14.20 -4.63 15.01
CA ASP A 301 -14.17 -3.34 14.32
C ASP A 301 -12.71 -2.92 14.09
N TYR A 302 -12.51 -1.87 13.28
CA TYR A 302 -11.18 -1.40 12.88
C TYR A 302 -10.42 -0.65 13.98
N ASN A 303 -11.06 -0.35 15.12
CA ASN A 303 -10.44 0.33 16.27
C ASN A 303 -9.96 -0.62 17.34
N THR A 304 -10.67 -1.74 17.55
CA THR A 304 -10.44 -2.69 18.65
C THR A 304 -9.73 -3.96 18.18
N LEU A 305 -8.81 -3.81 17.23
CA LEU A 305 -7.97 -4.92 16.79
C LEU A 305 -7.00 -5.37 17.87
N GLN A 306 -6.95 -6.68 18.11
CA GLN A 306 -6.06 -7.32 19.08
C GLN A 306 -5.05 -8.21 18.37
N PRO A 307 -3.82 -8.37 18.88
CA PRO A 307 -2.84 -9.29 18.28
C PRO A 307 -3.42 -10.70 18.13
N LEU A 308 -3.10 -11.32 17.00
CA LEU A 308 -3.47 -12.71 16.70
C LEU A 308 -2.51 -13.67 17.39
#